data_6720dc3cc7858084f81e543ee6dca2e6
#
_entry.id   6720dc3cc7858084f81e543ee6dca2e6
#
_cell.length_a   1.000
_cell.length_b   1.000
_cell.length_c   1.000
_cell.angle_alpha   90.00
_cell.angle_beta   90.00
_cell.angle_gamma   90.00
#
_symmetry.space_group_name_H-M   'P 1'
#
loop_
_entity.id
_entity.type
_entity.pdbx_description
1 polymer ?
#
loop_
_entity_poly.entity_id
_entity_poly.type
_entity_poly.pdbx_seq_one_letter_code
_entity_poly.pdbx_strand_id
1 'polypeptide(L)'
;NIMQRLYENHKVLTYPRTDSRYIGKDIVPTIKERLRACATGPYRKPAGALMNQPVRANGSFVDDKKVSDHHAIIPTEQFVQLDHMTNEERKIYDMVVRRFLSVLYPPFVYEQVSMEGIVAGELFAASGKVVKSAGWKDVYENTDDTEEDEDTADDAQKLKDQKLPQMKKGERLHIEN
;
A
#
# COMPACT_ATOMS: atom_id res chain seq x y z
N ASN A 1 -7.99 22.49 12.32
CA ASN A 1 -7.24 21.56 11.46
C ASN A 1 -7.62 20.12 11.86
N ILE A 2 -7.99 19.28 10.89
CA ILE A 2 -8.46 17.90 11.10
C ILE A 2 -7.37 17.05 11.80
N MET A 3 -6.13 17.10 11.31
CA MET A 3 -5.02 16.38 11.91
C MET A 3 -4.78 16.71 13.37
N GLN A 4 -4.96 18.00 13.75
CA GLN A 4 -4.84 18.45 15.12
C GLN A 4 -5.92 17.78 16.01
N ARG A 5 -7.17 17.69 15.53
CA ARG A 5 -8.24 17.01 16.27
C ARG A 5 -8.01 15.51 16.44
N LEU A 6 -7.51 14.84 15.40
CA LEU A 6 -7.15 13.41 15.48
C LEU A 6 -6.03 13.15 16.50
N TYR A 7 -5.10 14.09 16.66
CA TYR A 7 -4.04 14.05 17.65
C TYR A 7 -4.52 14.45 19.06
N GLU A 8 -5.16 15.62 19.22
CA GLU A 8 -5.46 16.18 20.55
C GLU A 8 -6.75 15.63 21.15
N ASN A 9 -7.83 15.54 20.35
CA ASN A 9 -9.15 15.19 20.87
C ASN A 9 -9.38 13.67 20.83
N HIS A 10 -9.15 13.04 19.66
CA HIS A 10 -9.31 11.60 19.51
C HIS A 10 -8.10 10.81 20.01
N LYS A 11 -6.92 11.42 20.03
CA LYS A 11 -5.63 10.82 20.46
C LYS A 11 -5.26 9.57 19.68
N VAL A 12 -5.75 9.41 18.44
CA VAL A 12 -5.59 8.21 17.62
C VAL A 12 -4.43 8.30 16.62
N LEU A 13 -3.87 9.50 16.42
CA LEU A 13 -2.67 9.72 15.60
C LEU A 13 -1.58 10.38 16.44
N THR A 14 -0.33 10.18 16.04
CA THR A 14 0.83 10.85 16.63
C THR A 14 0.91 12.32 16.20
N TYR A 15 1.87 13.06 16.71
CA TYR A 15 2.02 14.50 16.51
C TYR A 15 2.05 14.88 15.02
N PRO A 16 1.18 15.80 14.54
CA PRO A 16 0.97 16.01 13.11
C PRO A 16 1.99 16.93 12.44
N ARG A 17 2.79 17.68 13.21
CA ARG A 17 3.81 18.60 12.66
C ARG A 17 5.15 17.92 12.66
N THR A 18 5.43 17.14 11.63
CA THR A 18 6.70 16.44 11.42
C THR A 18 7.04 16.45 9.94
N ASP A 19 8.32 16.49 9.63
CA ASP A 19 8.91 16.32 8.30
C ASP A 19 9.39 14.89 8.07
N SER A 20 9.43 14.08 9.15
CA SER A 20 9.89 12.69 9.07
C SER A 20 8.80 11.74 8.57
N ARG A 21 9.18 10.81 7.71
CA ARG A 21 8.41 9.62 7.30
C ARG A 21 8.97 8.33 7.89
N TYR A 22 9.85 8.44 8.87
CA TYR A 22 10.48 7.31 9.54
C TYR A 22 10.02 7.25 11.00
N ILE A 23 10.07 6.05 11.56
CA ILE A 23 9.94 5.83 13.01
C ILE A 23 11.29 5.43 13.60
N GLY A 24 11.46 5.66 14.89
CA GLY A 24 12.61 5.17 15.63
C GLY A 24 12.49 3.68 15.98
N LYS A 25 13.60 3.06 16.34
CA LYS A 25 13.65 1.67 16.82
C LYS A 25 12.87 1.46 18.10
N ASP A 26 12.76 2.48 18.94
CA ASP A 26 11.98 2.53 20.16
C ASP A 26 10.48 2.33 19.94
N ILE A 27 9.97 2.72 18.75
CA ILE A 27 8.57 2.55 18.36
C ILE A 27 8.26 1.11 17.92
N VAL A 28 9.24 0.39 17.37
CA VAL A 28 9.03 -0.96 16.82
C VAL A 28 8.35 -1.94 17.80
N PRO A 29 8.71 -2.00 19.09
CA PRO A 29 8.04 -2.86 20.07
C PRO A 29 6.54 -2.55 20.24
N THR A 30 6.12 -1.29 20.02
CA THR A 30 4.74 -0.85 20.22
C THR A 30 3.83 -1.14 19.01
N ILE A 31 4.39 -1.55 17.88
CA ILE A 31 3.63 -1.75 16.62
C ILE A 31 2.45 -2.71 16.81
N LYS A 32 2.63 -3.80 17.58
CA LYS A 32 1.55 -4.77 17.82
C LYS A 32 0.37 -4.17 18.59
N GLU A 33 0.63 -3.28 19.53
CA GLU A 33 -0.42 -2.59 20.28
C GLU A 33 -1.16 -1.59 19.39
N ARG A 34 -0.43 -0.85 18.56
CA ARG A 34 -1.00 0.07 17.56
C ARG A 34 -1.87 -0.66 16.55
N LEU A 35 -1.42 -1.82 16.04
CA LEU A 35 -2.23 -2.68 15.18
C LEU A 35 -3.52 -3.12 15.86
N ARG A 36 -3.46 -3.49 17.15
CA ARG A 36 -4.65 -3.88 17.93
C ARG A 36 -5.60 -2.72 18.10
N ALA A 37 -5.07 -1.52 18.39
CA ALA A 37 -5.87 -0.33 18.61
C ALA A 37 -6.61 0.15 17.36
N CYS A 38 -6.00 0.03 16.17
CA CYS A 38 -6.64 0.41 14.91
C CYS A 38 -7.45 -0.72 14.26
N ALA A 39 -7.47 -1.95 14.79
CA ALA A 39 -8.13 -3.12 14.20
C ALA A 39 -9.67 -3.09 14.32
N THR A 40 -10.31 -2.06 13.77
CA THR A 40 -11.76 -1.90 13.76
C THR A 40 -12.26 -1.61 12.34
N GLY A 41 -13.56 -1.84 12.10
CA GLY A 41 -14.18 -1.59 10.79
C GLY A 41 -13.37 -2.20 9.63
N PRO A 42 -13.04 -1.41 8.62
CA PRO A 42 -12.33 -1.88 7.42
C PRO A 42 -10.89 -2.35 7.71
N TYR A 43 -10.29 -1.91 8.82
CA TYR A 43 -8.91 -2.26 9.17
C TYR A 43 -8.78 -3.58 9.93
N ARG A 44 -9.89 -4.17 10.39
CA ARG A 44 -9.90 -5.39 11.21
C ARG A 44 -9.17 -6.55 10.54
N LYS A 45 -9.51 -6.80 9.27
CA LYS A 45 -8.92 -7.90 8.49
C LYS A 45 -7.41 -7.68 8.24
N PRO A 46 -6.97 -6.54 7.65
CA PRO A 46 -5.56 -6.33 7.37
C PRO A 46 -4.70 -6.19 8.64
N ALA A 47 -5.15 -5.52 9.68
CA ALA A 47 -4.42 -5.45 10.96
C ALA A 47 -4.33 -6.82 11.63
N GLY A 48 -5.40 -7.61 11.60
CA GLY A 48 -5.44 -8.98 12.14
C GLY A 48 -4.42 -9.90 11.48
N ALA A 49 -4.26 -9.82 10.16
CA ALA A 49 -3.25 -10.58 9.43
C ALA A 49 -1.83 -10.26 9.91
N LEU A 50 -1.53 -8.97 10.16
CA LEU A 50 -0.23 -8.52 10.66
C LEU A 50 0.02 -8.88 12.12
N MET A 51 -1.02 -8.91 12.96
CA MET A 51 -0.88 -9.29 14.38
C MET A 51 -0.37 -10.71 14.57
N ASN A 52 -0.72 -11.61 13.67
CA ASN A 52 -0.34 -13.02 13.72
C ASN A 52 1.05 -13.32 13.14
N GLN A 53 1.76 -12.30 12.66
CA GLN A 53 3.09 -12.43 12.05
C GLN A 53 4.13 -11.60 12.83
N PRO A 54 5.42 -11.93 12.72
CA PRO A 54 6.48 -11.05 13.20
C PRO A 54 6.42 -9.67 12.50
N VAL A 55 6.70 -8.61 13.26
CA VAL A 55 6.77 -7.26 12.69
C VAL A 55 7.93 -7.17 11.70
N ARG A 56 7.64 -6.79 10.47
CA ARG A 56 8.62 -6.61 9.39
C ARG A 56 9.25 -5.21 9.46
N ALA A 57 9.95 -4.91 10.54
CA ALA A 57 10.69 -3.66 10.64
C ALA A 57 11.94 -3.69 9.76
N ASN A 58 12.09 -2.70 8.89
CA ASN A 58 13.23 -2.58 7.99
C ASN A 58 13.59 -1.11 7.73
N GLY A 59 14.76 -0.88 7.12
CA GLY A 59 15.30 0.47 6.87
C GLY A 59 14.49 1.35 5.90
N SER A 60 13.41 0.84 5.30
CA SER A 60 12.53 1.66 4.45
C SER A 60 11.65 2.62 5.26
N PHE A 61 11.38 2.31 6.53
CA PHE A 61 10.56 3.13 7.41
C PHE A 61 11.07 3.21 8.87
N VAL A 62 12.11 2.43 9.25
CA VAL A 62 12.74 2.50 10.58
C VAL A 62 14.16 3.01 10.43
N ASP A 63 14.42 4.25 10.88
CA ASP A 63 15.74 4.85 10.83
C ASP A 63 15.85 6.00 11.85
N ASP A 64 16.54 5.75 12.97
CA ASP A 64 16.72 6.75 14.04
C ASP A 64 17.40 8.03 13.54
N LYS A 65 18.26 7.95 12.51
CA LYS A 65 18.97 9.12 11.97
C LYS A 65 18.09 10.05 11.14
N LYS A 66 16.92 9.57 10.72
CA LYS A 66 15.92 10.29 9.93
C LYS A 66 14.71 10.72 10.75
N VAL A 67 14.76 10.53 12.05
CA VAL A 67 13.80 11.07 13.00
C VAL A 67 14.49 12.23 13.71
N SER A 68 13.95 13.43 13.57
CA SER A 68 14.39 14.63 14.26
C SER A 68 13.68 14.76 15.61
N ASP A 69 12.85 15.77 15.79
CA ASP A 69 12.07 16.00 17.01
C ASP A 69 10.88 15.06 17.12
N HIS A 70 10.29 14.70 15.97
CA HIS A 70 9.11 13.85 15.89
C HIS A 70 9.26 12.82 14.77
N HIS A 71 8.81 11.60 15.03
CA HIS A 71 8.72 10.54 14.02
C HIS A 71 7.51 10.74 13.08
N ALA A 72 7.40 9.88 12.08
CA ALA A 72 6.27 9.86 11.14
C ALA A 72 4.91 9.82 11.84
N ILE A 73 3.89 10.34 11.18
CA ILE A 73 2.50 10.28 11.65
C ILE A 73 2.01 8.83 11.49
N ILE A 74 1.68 8.20 12.60
CA ILE A 74 1.19 6.83 12.67
C ILE A 74 0.04 6.71 13.68
N PRO A 75 -0.77 5.63 13.65
CA PRO A 75 -1.75 5.36 14.71
C PRO A 75 -1.08 5.22 16.07
N THR A 76 -1.76 5.66 17.11
CA THR A 76 -1.37 5.46 18.51
C THR A 76 -1.87 4.11 19.04
N GLU A 77 -1.62 3.84 20.32
CA GLU A 77 -2.18 2.71 21.05
C GLU A 77 -3.62 2.95 21.53
N GLN A 78 -4.18 4.14 21.25
CA GLN A 78 -5.57 4.48 21.60
C GLN A 78 -6.54 3.74 20.69
N PHE A 79 -7.48 3.00 21.28
CA PHE A 79 -8.55 2.34 20.55
C PHE A 79 -9.42 3.37 19.82
N VAL A 80 -9.54 3.19 18.52
CA VAL A 80 -10.29 4.12 17.67
C VAL A 80 -11.79 3.85 17.72
N GLN A 81 -12.56 4.95 17.80
CA GLN A 81 -14.03 4.96 17.70
C GLN A 81 -14.44 5.72 16.44
N LEU A 82 -14.53 4.99 15.32
CA LEU A 82 -14.81 5.61 14.01
C LEU A 82 -16.14 6.36 13.99
N ASP A 83 -17.13 5.90 14.76
CA ASP A 83 -18.46 6.53 14.80
C ASP A 83 -18.46 7.92 15.46
N HIS A 84 -17.43 8.25 16.23
CA HIS A 84 -17.24 9.57 16.84
C HIS A 84 -16.50 10.57 15.94
N MET A 85 -16.08 10.15 14.75
CA MET A 85 -15.35 10.98 13.79
C MET A 85 -16.28 11.55 12.72
N THR A 86 -15.99 12.78 12.28
CA THR A 86 -16.60 13.33 11.06
C THR A 86 -16.10 12.57 9.82
N ASN A 87 -16.77 12.78 8.69
CA ASN A 87 -16.36 12.13 7.43
C ASN A 87 -14.94 12.55 7.01
N GLU A 88 -14.57 13.81 7.19
CA GLU A 88 -13.23 14.32 6.87
C GLU A 88 -12.17 13.73 7.81
N GLU A 89 -12.50 13.58 9.10
CA GLU A 89 -11.59 12.92 10.06
C GLU A 89 -11.38 11.47 9.71
N ARG A 90 -12.43 10.74 9.31
CA ARG A 90 -12.33 9.35 8.86
C ARG A 90 -11.46 9.22 7.62
N LYS A 91 -11.62 10.11 6.62
CA LYS A 91 -10.79 10.09 5.40
C LYS A 91 -9.30 10.27 5.72
N ILE A 92 -8.96 11.25 6.55
CA ILE A 92 -7.55 11.48 6.94
C ILE A 92 -7.02 10.32 7.78
N TYR A 93 -7.82 9.80 8.72
CA TYR A 93 -7.45 8.64 9.52
C TYR A 93 -7.23 7.41 8.64
N ASP A 94 -8.11 7.15 7.67
CA ASP A 94 -8.01 6.06 6.70
C ASP A 94 -6.69 6.11 5.92
N MET A 95 -6.32 7.26 5.38
CA MET A 95 -5.05 7.45 4.66
C MET A 95 -3.84 7.06 5.53
N VAL A 96 -3.82 7.53 6.78
CA VAL A 96 -2.70 7.25 7.70
C VAL A 96 -2.66 5.78 8.09
N VAL A 97 -3.80 5.19 8.46
CA VAL A 97 -3.87 3.78 8.88
C VAL A 97 -3.51 2.85 7.73
N ARG A 98 -4.05 3.07 6.53
CA ARG A 98 -3.71 2.23 5.37
C ARG A 98 -2.23 2.34 5.02
N ARG A 99 -1.65 3.54 5.08
CA ARG A 99 -0.22 3.71 4.88
C ARG A 99 0.60 2.98 5.94
N PHE A 100 0.22 3.08 7.21
CA PHE A 100 0.85 2.37 8.32
C PHE A 100 0.78 0.84 8.13
N LEU A 101 -0.39 0.31 7.77
CA LEU A 101 -0.55 -1.12 7.48
C LEU A 101 0.30 -1.54 6.29
N SER A 102 0.27 -0.79 5.19
CA SER A 102 0.93 -1.16 3.94
C SER A 102 2.46 -1.28 4.07
N VAL A 103 3.12 -0.45 4.90
CA VAL A 103 4.57 -0.55 5.11
C VAL A 103 4.97 -1.80 5.92
N LEU A 104 4.03 -2.37 6.66
CA LEU A 104 4.22 -3.61 7.44
C LEU A 104 3.91 -4.87 6.64
N TYR A 105 3.18 -4.74 5.52
CA TYR A 105 2.85 -5.85 4.63
C TYR A 105 4.07 -6.29 3.79
N PRO A 106 4.05 -7.53 3.26
CA PRO A 106 5.04 -7.96 2.29
C PRO A 106 4.95 -7.12 1.00
N PRO A 107 6.02 -7.09 0.18
CA PRO A 107 6.01 -6.39 -1.08
C PRO A 107 4.98 -6.97 -2.06
N PHE A 108 4.49 -6.11 -2.96
CA PHE A 108 3.78 -6.55 -4.16
C PHE A 108 4.77 -7.25 -5.09
N VAL A 109 4.47 -8.48 -5.48
CA VAL A 109 5.34 -9.31 -6.33
C VAL A 109 4.60 -9.70 -7.60
N TYR A 110 5.20 -9.44 -8.74
CA TYR A 110 4.66 -9.81 -10.04
C TYR A 110 5.77 -10.29 -10.98
N GLU A 111 5.39 -11.10 -11.93
CA GLU A 111 6.21 -11.50 -13.06
C GLU A 111 5.80 -10.66 -14.28
N GLN A 112 6.78 -10.01 -14.89
CA GLN A 112 6.56 -9.27 -16.14
C GLN A 112 7.00 -10.14 -17.30
N VAL A 113 6.08 -10.34 -18.25
CA VAL A 113 6.35 -11.08 -19.49
C VAL A 113 6.34 -10.08 -20.64
N SER A 114 7.38 -10.09 -21.46
CA SER A 114 7.44 -9.33 -22.72
C SER A 114 7.62 -10.30 -23.88
N MET A 115 6.84 -10.09 -24.93
CA MET A 115 6.89 -10.89 -26.16
C MET A 115 7.13 -9.97 -27.35
N GLU A 116 7.96 -10.45 -28.27
CA GLU A 116 8.15 -9.83 -29.57
C GLU A 116 7.84 -10.87 -30.66
N GLY A 117 7.07 -10.48 -31.64
CA GLY A 117 6.68 -11.32 -32.76
C GLY A 117 6.84 -10.59 -34.08
N ILE A 118 7.15 -11.34 -35.15
CA ILE A 118 7.21 -10.82 -36.52
C ILE A 118 6.05 -11.41 -37.31
N VAL A 119 5.21 -10.56 -37.87
CA VAL A 119 4.09 -10.93 -38.73
C VAL A 119 4.20 -10.15 -40.02
N ALA A 120 4.26 -10.86 -41.17
CA ALA A 120 4.44 -10.26 -42.48
C ALA A 120 5.61 -9.27 -42.61
N GLY A 121 6.68 -9.49 -41.82
CA GLY A 121 7.87 -8.62 -41.78
C GLY A 121 7.80 -7.46 -40.80
N GLU A 122 6.66 -7.22 -40.18
CA GLU A 122 6.47 -6.18 -39.17
C GLU A 122 6.68 -6.71 -37.77
N LEU A 123 7.32 -5.88 -36.90
CA LEU A 123 7.59 -6.22 -35.51
C LEU A 123 6.43 -5.79 -34.61
N PHE A 124 5.90 -6.73 -33.86
CA PHE A 124 4.90 -6.51 -32.83
C PHE A 124 5.49 -6.81 -31.46
N ALA A 125 5.22 -5.95 -30.47
CA ALA A 125 5.59 -6.16 -29.10
C ALA A 125 4.36 -6.18 -28.20
N ALA A 126 4.31 -7.10 -27.23
CA ALA A 126 3.30 -7.17 -26.22
C ALA A 126 3.95 -7.37 -24.85
N SER A 127 3.41 -6.75 -23.80
CA SER A 127 3.83 -6.98 -22.44
C SER A 127 2.62 -7.22 -21.53
N GLY A 128 2.82 -8.04 -20.51
CA GLY A 128 1.79 -8.36 -19.53
C GLY A 128 2.40 -8.59 -18.16
N LYS A 129 1.57 -8.55 -17.12
CA LYS A 129 1.97 -8.81 -15.74
C LYS A 129 1.14 -9.95 -15.18
N VAL A 130 1.80 -10.87 -14.49
CA VAL A 130 1.16 -11.93 -13.69
C VAL A 130 1.43 -11.67 -12.23
N VAL A 131 0.41 -11.30 -11.46
CA VAL A 131 0.55 -11.05 -10.02
C VAL A 131 0.82 -12.38 -9.30
N LYS A 132 1.93 -12.46 -8.56
CA LYS A 132 2.30 -13.61 -7.72
C LYS A 132 1.89 -13.40 -6.27
N SER A 133 1.93 -12.16 -5.78
CA SER A 133 1.49 -11.78 -4.43
C SER A 133 1.01 -10.33 -4.45
N ALA A 134 -0.20 -10.09 -4.00
CA ALA A 134 -0.75 -8.74 -3.91
C ALA A 134 -0.04 -7.90 -2.83
N GLY A 135 0.48 -8.56 -1.77
CA GLY A 135 1.27 -7.89 -0.74
C GLY A 135 0.56 -6.68 -0.14
N TRP A 136 1.25 -5.53 -0.09
CA TRP A 136 0.69 -4.30 0.47
C TRP A 136 -0.54 -3.76 -0.27
N LYS A 137 -0.79 -4.16 -1.52
CA LYS A 137 -1.98 -3.74 -2.27
C LYS A 137 -3.27 -4.27 -1.66
N ASP A 138 -3.23 -5.43 -0.97
CA ASP A 138 -4.41 -5.99 -0.26
C ASP A 138 -4.99 -5.01 0.79
N VAL A 139 -4.17 -4.09 1.31
CA VAL A 139 -4.62 -3.07 2.27
C VAL A 139 -5.60 -2.09 1.63
N TYR A 140 -5.52 -1.90 0.31
CA TYR A 140 -6.31 -0.95 -0.47
C TYR A 140 -7.44 -1.61 -1.26
N GLU A 141 -7.52 -2.96 -1.25
CA GLU A 141 -8.58 -3.71 -1.92
C GLU A 141 -9.92 -3.49 -1.24
N ASN A 142 -10.77 -2.73 -1.42
CA ASN A 142 -12.08 -2.38 -0.83
C ASN A 142 -12.16 -0.90 -0.37
N THR A 143 -11.36 -0.05 -0.98
CA THR A 143 -11.69 1.38 -0.99
C THR A 143 -12.66 1.61 -2.14
N ASP A 144 -13.83 2.21 -1.86
CA ASP A 144 -14.74 2.70 -2.90
C ASP A 144 -14.14 3.86 -3.73
N ASP A 145 -12.93 4.29 -3.38
CA ASP A 145 -12.11 5.24 -4.12
C ASP A 145 -11.27 4.51 -5.19
N THR A 146 -11.95 3.87 -6.15
CA THR A 146 -11.40 3.68 -7.48
C THR A 146 -11.57 5.00 -8.26
N GLU A 147 -11.11 6.10 -7.71
CA GLU A 147 -10.60 7.18 -8.53
C GLU A 147 -9.31 6.63 -9.14
N GLU A 148 -9.41 6.20 -10.37
CA GLU A 148 -8.25 5.93 -11.22
C GLU A 148 -7.37 7.18 -11.10
N ASP A 149 -6.16 7.02 -10.56
CA ASP A 149 -5.12 8.05 -10.59
C ASP A 149 -4.84 8.39 -12.06
N GLU A 150 -5.64 9.32 -12.62
CA GLU A 150 -5.47 9.83 -14.00
C GLU A 150 -4.19 10.67 -14.14
N ASP A 151 -3.50 11.01 -13.06
CA ASP A 151 -2.41 11.99 -13.05
C ASP A 151 -0.99 11.41 -13.14
N THR A 152 -0.81 10.11 -13.41
CA THR A 152 0.50 9.56 -13.80
C THR A 152 0.42 8.82 -15.13
N ALA A 153 -0.24 9.44 -16.11
CA ALA A 153 -0.31 8.93 -17.45
C ALA A 153 0.94 9.33 -18.23
N ASP A 154 2.00 8.55 -18.08
CA ASP A 154 2.86 8.30 -19.22
C ASP A 154 2.06 7.34 -20.14
N ASP A 155 1.57 7.84 -21.28
CA ASP A 155 0.67 7.15 -22.22
C ASP A 155 1.21 5.81 -22.79
N ALA A 156 2.43 5.46 -22.44
CA ALA A 156 3.06 4.16 -22.75
C ALA A 156 2.71 3.05 -21.75
N GLN A 157 2.01 3.30 -20.63
CA GLN A 157 1.86 2.36 -19.52
C GLN A 157 0.42 1.97 -19.16
N LYS A 158 -0.57 2.42 -19.90
CA LYS A 158 -1.95 1.84 -19.88
C LYS A 158 -2.05 0.53 -20.68
N LEU A 159 -1.00 -0.28 -20.64
CA LEU A 159 -1.15 -1.70 -20.96
C LEU A 159 -1.96 -2.31 -19.81
N LYS A 160 -3.27 -2.46 -20.01
CA LYS A 160 -4.15 -3.27 -19.17
C LYS A 160 -3.37 -4.53 -18.81
N ASP A 161 -3.48 -5.00 -17.57
CA ASP A 161 -2.90 -6.25 -17.10
C ASP A 161 -3.36 -7.41 -18.00
N GLN A 162 -2.76 -7.52 -19.18
CA GLN A 162 -3.07 -8.56 -20.15
C GLN A 162 -2.37 -9.82 -19.68
N LYS A 163 -3.17 -10.87 -19.47
CA LYS A 163 -2.64 -12.20 -19.21
C LYS A 163 -2.16 -12.75 -20.54
N LEU A 164 -0.87 -12.61 -20.82
CA LEU A 164 -0.28 -13.19 -22.03
C LEU A 164 -0.27 -14.72 -21.95
N PRO A 165 -0.50 -15.42 -23.07
CA PRO A 165 -0.36 -16.86 -23.14
C PRO A 165 1.08 -17.29 -22.84
N GLN A 166 1.25 -18.48 -22.30
CA GLN A 166 2.58 -19.05 -22.13
C GLN A 166 3.13 -19.45 -23.49
N MET A 167 4.23 -18.85 -23.90
CA MET A 167 4.88 -19.09 -25.19
C MET A 167 6.36 -19.39 -25.02
N LYS A 168 6.92 -20.15 -25.94
CA LYS A 168 8.35 -20.44 -26.00
C LYS A 168 9.02 -19.59 -27.08
N LYS A 169 10.28 -19.22 -26.83
CA LYS A 169 11.08 -18.50 -27.83
C LYS A 169 11.17 -19.32 -29.13
N GLY A 170 10.80 -18.70 -30.26
CA GLY A 170 10.82 -19.33 -31.60
C GLY A 170 9.56 -20.13 -31.93
N GLU A 171 8.53 -20.11 -31.11
CA GLU A 171 7.23 -20.69 -31.40
C GLU A 171 6.56 -19.96 -32.58
N ARG A 172 6.00 -20.74 -33.52
CA ARG A 172 5.24 -20.18 -34.63
C ARG A 172 3.75 -20.29 -34.34
N LEU A 173 3.06 -19.16 -34.42
CA LEU A 173 1.62 -19.10 -34.23
C LEU A 173 0.91 -19.04 -35.59
N HIS A 174 -0.20 -19.78 -35.71
CA HIS A 174 -1.16 -19.55 -36.79
C HIS A 174 -2.15 -18.50 -36.33
N ILE A 175 -2.26 -17.42 -37.10
CA ILE A 175 -3.26 -16.39 -36.92
C ILE A 175 -4.48 -16.82 -37.75
N GLU A 176 -5.57 -17.13 -37.07
CA GLU A 176 -6.88 -17.35 -37.68
C GLU A 176 -7.57 -15.97 -37.86
N ASN A 177 -8.12 -15.74 -39.06
CA ASN A 177 -8.85 -14.50 -39.38
C ASN A 177 -10.18 -14.43 -38.62
#